data_47b830578c55fbd3b44f2dfc5183c460
#
_entry.id   47b830578c55fbd3b44f2dfc5183c460
#
_cell.length_a   1.000
_cell.length_b   1.000
_cell.length_c   1.000
_cell.angle_alpha   90.00
_cell.angle_beta   90.00
_cell.angle_gamma   90.00
#
_symmetry.space_group_name_H-M   'P 1'
#
loop_
_entity.id
_entity.type
_entity.pdbx_description
1 polymer ?
#
loop_
_entity_poly.entity_id
_entity_poly.type
_entity_poly.pdbx_seq_one_letter_code
_entity_poly.pdbx_strand_id
1 'polypeptide(L)'
;MKAVVIDGQGGRLGQMIVEAICKEELPLDLYAIGTNSIATSAMLKAGASQGATGENPVIVACKDADVIIGPIAIVSADSLLGEITPAMAVAIGQSKAIKLLLPVSHCDNQVVGVKNLTMGEMVKETISELKKLL
;
A
#
# COMPACT_ATOMS: atom_id res chain seq x y z
N MET A 1 14.57 7.51 2.61
CA MET A 1 13.73 6.69 1.68
C MET A 1 12.27 7.01 1.93
N LYS A 2 11.55 7.34 0.88
CA LYS A 2 10.11 7.64 0.94
C LYS A 2 9.29 6.38 0.65
N ALA A 3 8.54 5.95 1.63
CA ALA A 3 7.60 4.83 1.52
C ALA A 3 6.17 5.34 1.46
N VAL A 4 5.41 4.86 0.49
CA VAL A 4 4.00 5.21 0.31
C VAL A 4 3.16 3.95 0.47
N VAL A 5 2.32 3.93 1.50
CA VAL A 5 1.34 2.86 1.70
C VAL A 5 0.02 3.31 1.09
N ILE A 6 -0.50 2.52 0.17
CA ILE A 6 -1.76 2.80 -0.51
C ILE A 6 -2.76 1.70 -0.17
N ASP A 7 -3.94 2.07 0.30
CA ASP A 7 -5.01 1.13 0.61
C ASP A 7 -6.38 1.78 0.40
N GLY A 8 -7.40 0.95 0.37
CA GLY A 8 -8.77 1.36 0.19
C GLY A 8 -9.73 0.67 1.16
N GLN A 9 -11.00 0.78 0.87
CA GLN A 9 -12.08 0.22 1.69
C GLN A 9 -11.93 0.60 3.17
N GLY A 10 -11.87 -0.36 4.09
CA GLY A 10 -11.69 -0.08 5.51
C GLY A 10 -10.28 0.28 5.95
N GLY A 11 -9.30 0.13 5.06
CA GLY A 11 -7.89 0.47 5.35
C GLY A 11 -7.18 -0.48 6.31
N ARG A 12 -7.74 -1.66 6.56
CA ARG A 12 -7.18 -2.60 7.54
C ARG A 12 -5.78 -3.08 7.18
N LEU A 13 -5.57 -3.45 5.92
CA LEU A 13 -4.25 -3.93 5.49
C LEU A 13 -3.21 -2.81 5.58
N GLY A 14 -3.55 -1.62 5.09
CA GLY A 14 -2.68 -0.45 5.19
C GLY A 14 -2.35 -0.09 6.63
N GLN A 15 -3.35 -0.15 7.51
CA GLN A 15 -3.16 0.05 8.95
C GLN A 15 -2.14 -0.95 9.51
N MET A 16 -2.28 -2.23 9.22
CA MET A 16 -1.37 -3.27 9.70
C MET A 16 0.07 -3.06 9.20
N ILE A 17 0.21 -2.67 7.94
CA ILE A 17 1.52 -2.37 7.34
C ILE A 17 2.17 -1.19 8.06
N VAL A 18 1.44 -0.09 8.24
CA VAL A 18 1.94 1.11 8.92
C VAL A 18 2.32 0.79 10.37
N GLU A 19 1.47 0.07 11.10
CA GLU A 19 1.77 -0.36 12.47
C GLU A 19 3.07 -1.17 12.55
N ALA A 20 3.25 -2.11 11.64
CA ALA A 20 4.43 -2.95 11.61
C ALA A 20 5.70 -2.16 11.31
N ILE A 21 5.64 -1.21 10.36
CA ILE A 21 6.76 -0.32 10.04
C ILE A 21 7.14 0.53 11.25
N CYS A 22 6.15 1.12 11.92
CA CYS A 22 6.37 1.95 13.10
C CYS A 22 6.91 1.14 14.27
N LYS A 23 6.40 -0.06 14.50
CA LYS A 23 6.86 -0.96 15.57
C LYS A 23 8.32 -1.34 15.40
N GLU A 24 8.76 -1.55 14.17
CA GLU A 24 10.15 -1.91 13.85
C GLU A 24 11.06 -0.68 13.78
N GLU A 25 10.51 0.51 13.98
CA GLU A 25 11.25 1.79 13.93
C GLU A 25 12.11 1.94 12.68
N LEU A 26 11.57 1.51 11.54
CA LEU A 26 12.31 1.60 10.27
C LEU A 26 12.50 3.07 9.86
N PRO A 27 13.71 3.44 9.40
CA PRO A 27 14.04 4.84 9.08
C PRO A 27 13.45 5.26 7.73
N LEU A 28 12.12 5.35 7.68
CA LEU A 28 11.38 5.69 6.47
C LEU A 28 10.58 6.97 6.66
N ASP A 29 10.50 7.74 5.60
CA ASP A 29 9.55 8.84 5.48
C ASP A 29 8.23 8.23 4.99
N LEU A 30 7.30 8.01 5.91
CA LEU A 30 6.13 7.15 5.71
C LEU A 30 4.86 7.95 5.41
N TYR A 31 4.38 7.80 4.19
CA TYR A 31 3.15 8.42 3.70
C TYR A 31 2.03 7.39 3.55
N ALA A 32 0.82 7.78 3.92
CA ALA A 32 -0.36 6.95 3.76
C ALA A 32 -1.34 7.62 2.78
N ILE A 33 -1.66 6.94 1.70
CA ILE A 33 -2.64 7.45 0.74
C ILE A 33 -3.82 6.47 0.70
N GLY A 34 -4.97 6.93 1.20
CA GLY A 34 -6.21 6.16 1.13
C GLY A 34 -7.02 6.53 -0.11
N THR A 35 -7.71 5.57 -0.69
CA THR A 35 -8.68 5.85 -1.75
C THR A 35 -9.94 6.52 -1.21
N ASN A 36 -10.16 6.41 0.10
CA ASN A 36 -11.24 7.07 0.84
C ASN A 36 -10.71 7.55 2.20
N SER A 37 -11.47 8.41 2.87
CA SER A 37 -11.04 9.02 4.13
C SER A 37 -10.94 8.03 5.29
N ILE A 38 -11.72 6.97 5.29
CA ILE A 38 -11.68 5.94 6.33
C ILE A 38 -10.33 5.22 6.29
N ALA A 39 -9.90 4.80 5.11
CA ALA A 39 -8.62 4.15 4.92
C ALA A 39 -7.46 5.06 5.30
N THR A 40 -7.48 6.32 4.85
CA THR A 40 -6.47 7.31 5.22
C THR A 40 -6.39 7.51 6.73
N SER A 41 -7.54 7.67 7.37
CA SER A 41 -7.62 7.87 8.82
C SER A 41 -7.06 6.68 9.60
N ALA A 42 -7.38 5.46 9.19
CA ALA A 42 -6.87 4.24 9.82
C ALA A 42 -5.33 4.18 9.77
N MET A 43 -4.74 4.50 8.64
CA MET A 43 -3.30 4.50 8.46
C MET A 43 -2.60 5.64 9.21
N LEU A 44 -3.20 6.83 9.27
CA LEU A 44 -2.67 7.94 10.06
C LEU A 44 -2.68 7.63 11.55
N LYS A 45 -3.76 7.03 12.05
CA LYS A 45 -3.84 6.58 13.45
C LYS A 45 -2.81 5.52 13.78
N ALA A 46 -2.44 4.70 12.81
CA ALA A 46 -1.41 3.68 12.98
C ALA A 46 0.00 4.25 13.06
N GLY A 47 0.22 5.50 12.66
CA GLY A 47 1.49 6.19 12.83
C GLY A 47 2.15 6.73 11.57
N ALA A 48 1.46 6.72 10.42
CA ALA A 48 2.00 7.36 9.23
C ALA A 48 2.24 8.85 9.49
N SER A 49 3.37 9.37 9.00
CA SER A 49 3.77 10.76 9.26
C SER A 49 2.90 11.76 8.49
N GLN A 50 2.45 11.42 7.32
CA GLN A 50 1.57 12.24 6.50
C GLN A 50 0.57 11.37 5.75
N GLY A 51 -0.57 11.94 5.41
CA GLY A 51 -1.59 11.22 4.65
C GLY A 51 -2.42 12.15 3.78
N ALA A 52 -2.98 11.58 2.73
CA ALA A 52 -3.90 12.26 1.83
C ALA A 52 -4.87 11.24 1.23
N THR A 53 -5.95 11.72 0.63
CA THR A 53 -7.04 10.87 0.17
C THR A 53 -7.36 11.12 -1.29
N GLY A 54 -7.46 10.05 -2.08
CA GLY A 54 -8.03 10.11 -3.41
C GLY A 54 -7.04 9.96 -4.55
N GLU A 55 -7.56 10.12 -5.75
CA GLU A 55 -6.83 9.85 -6.99
C GLU A 55 -5.60 10.74 -7.17
N ASN A 56 -5.76 12.04 -7.04
CA ASN A 56 -4.64 12.95 -7.28
C ASN A 56 -3.50 12.73 -6.28
N PRO A 57 -3.75 12.56 -4.96
CA PRO A 57 -2.70 12.21 -4.02
C PRO A 57 -1.95 10.91 -4.37
N VAL A 58 -2.63 9.89 -4.89
CA VAL A 58 -1.97 8.69 -5.40
C VAL A 58 -1.00 9.04 -6.53
N ILE A 59 -1.48 9.79 -7.52
CA ILE A 59 -0.68 10.19 -8.68
C ILE A 59 0.55 10.99 -8.24
N VAL A 60 0.36 11.97 -7.37
CA VAL A 60 1.44 12.84 -6.88
C VAL A 60 2.45 12.06 -6.05
N ALA A 61 1.99 11.22 -5.12
CA ALA A 61 2.88 10.43 -4.26
C ALA A 61 3.73 9.44 -5.06
N CYS A 62 3.20 8.88 -6.13
CA CYS A 62 3.91 7.92 -6.97
C CYS A 62 5.09 8.51 -7.75
N LYS A 63 5.14 9.84 -7.90
CA LYS A 63 6.18 10.49 -8.71
C LYS A 63 7.56 10.39 -8.09
N ASP A 64 7.66 10.45 -6.77
CA ASP A 64 8.92 10.47 -6.03
C ASP A 64 9.02 9.42 -4.92
N ALA A 65 8.13 8.44 -4.92
CA ALA A 65 8.21 7.32 -4.00
C ALA A 65 9.43 6.44 -4.32
N ASP A 66 10.10 5.95 -3.28
CA ASP A 66 11.14 4.93 -3.42
C ASP A 66 10.53 3.53 -3.34
N VAL A 67 9.54 3.36 -2.50
CA VAL A 67 8.79 2.11 -2.37
C VAL A 67 7.29 2.40 -2.21
N ILE A 68 6.47 1.62 -2.89
CA ILE A 68 5.02 1.64 -2.78
C ILE A 68 4.58 0.30 -2.20
N ILE A 69 3.74 0.32 -1.18
CA ILE A 69 3.29 -0.87 -0.48
C ILE A 69 1.76 -0.88 -0.41
N GLY A 70 1.16 -2.01 -0.72
CA GLY A 70 -0.29 -2.14 -0.62
C GLY A 70 -0.80 -3.48 -1.15
N PRO A 71 -2.12 -3.67 -1.16
CA PRO A 71 -2.69 -4.87 -1.77
C PRO A 71 -2.45 -4.87 -3.28
N ILE A 72 -2.35 -6.05 -3.88
CA ILE A 72 -2.16 -6.18 -5.33
C ILE A 72 -3.27 -5.46 -6.12
N ALA A 73 -4.43 -5.29 -5.52
CA ALA A 73 -5.55 -4.58 -6.13
C ALA A 73 -5.21 -3.15 -6.57
N ILE A 74 -4.21 -2.50 -5.97
CA ILE A 74 -3.87 -1.11 -6.29
C ILE A 74 -3.29 -0.94 -7.70
N VAL A 75 -2.82 -2.00 -8.34
CA VAL A 75 -2.34 -1.96 -9.73
C VAL A 75 -3.39 -2.49 -10.72
N SER A 76 -4.58 -2.79 -10.25
CA SER A 76 -5.68 -3.29 -11.05
C SER A 76 -6.78 -2.23 -11.18
N ALA A 77 -6.97 -1.71 -12.39
CA ALA A 77 -7.99 -0.70 -12.65
C ALA A 77 -9.38 -1.21 -12.25
N ASP A 78 -10.16 -0.33 -11.63
CA ASP A 78 -11.53 -0.57 -11.16
C ASP A 78 -11.67 -1.60 -10.04
N SER A 79 -10.57 -2.04 -9.45
CA SER A 79 -10.60 -2.93 -8.28
C SER A 79 -11.14 -2.21 -7.04
N LEU A 80 -11.40 -2.96 -5.99
CA LEU A 80 -11.99 -2.46 -4.72
C LEU A 80 -13.31 -1.72 -4.98
N LEU A 81 -14.20 -2.33 -5.79
CA LEU A 81 -15.50 -1.75 -6.17
C LEU A 81 -15.36 -0.38 -6.84
N GLY A 82 -14.30 -0.20 -7.62
CA GLY A 82 -14.05 1.05 -8.34
C GLY A 82 -13.27 2.09 -7.56
N GLU A 83 -12.84 1.82 -6.33
CA GLU A 83 -12.03 2.78 -5.58
C GLU A 83 -10.68 3.02 -6.24
N ILE A 84 -10.12 2.01 -6.91
CA ILE A 84 -8.90 2.17 -7.71
C ILE A 84 -9.28 2.57 -9.12
N THR A 85 -9.12 3.84 -9.43
CA THR A 85 -9.39 4.33 -10.78
C THR A 85 -8.31 3.86 -11.76
N PRO A 86 -8.60 3.80 -13.07
CA PRO A 86 -7.58 3.52 -14.08
C PRO A 86 -6.36 4.45 -13.97
N ALA A 87 -6.58 5.73 -13.67
CA ALA A 87 -5.48 6.69 -13.50
C ALA A 87 -4.59 6.34 -12.30
N MET A 88 -5.17 5.88 -11.18
CA MET A 88 -4.40 5.40 -10.03
C MET A 88 -3.56 4.19 -10.40
N ALA A 89 -4.16 3.18 -11.01
CA ALA A 89 -3.47 1.96 -11.40
C ALA A 89 -2.30 2.25 -12.35
N VAL A 90 -2.50 3.14 -13.31
CA VAL A 90 -1.46 3.58 -14.26
C VAL A 90 -0.33 4.29 -13.52
N ALA A 91 -0.64 5.24 -12.64
CA ALA A 91 0.36 6.00 -11.89
C ALA A 91 1.23 5.07 -11.02
N ILE A 92 0.62 4.11 -10.35
CA ILE A 92 1.34 3.13 -9.53
C ILE A 92 2.21 2.24 -10.41
N GLY A 93 1.63 1.69 -11.49
CA GLY A 93 2.33 0.78 -12.40
C GLY A 93 3.51 1.44 -13.12
N GLN A 94 3.39 2.72 -13.48
CA GLN A 94 4.44 3.48 -14.16
C GLN A 94 5.49 4.07 -13.21
N SER A 95 5.23 4.09 -11.92
CA SER A 95 6.18 4.61 -10.94
C SER A 95 7.49 3.82 -10.99
N LYS A 96 8.60 4.53 -10.81
CA LYS A 96 9.94 3.93 -10.69
C LYS A 96 10.16 3.26 -9.33
N ALA A 97 9.26 3.49 -8.38
CA ALA A 97 9.32 2.86 -7.06
C ALA A 97 9.31 1.34 -7.14
N ILE A 98 9.96 0.70 -6.20
CA ILE A 98 9.77 -0.73 -5.98
C ILE A 98 8.37 -0.92 -5.37
N LYS A 99 7.61 -1.86 -5.90
CA LYS A 99 6.25 -2.13 -5.42
C LYS A 99 6.24 -3.44 -4.65
N LEU A 100 5.92 -3.35 -3.36
CA LEU A 100 5.70 -4.51 -2.50
C LEU A 100 4.18 -4.72 -2.43
N LEU A 101 3.71 -5.69 -3.19
CA LEU A 101 2.28 -5.94 -3.38
C LEU A 101 1.86 -7.20 -2.63
N LEU A 102 0.91 -7.05 -1.72
CA LEU A 102 0.38 -8.17 -0.95
C LEU A 102 -0.77 -8.84 -1.74
N PRO A 103 -0.70 -10.16 -1.97
CA PRO A 103 -1.69 -10.87 -2.76
C PRO A 103 -2.95 -11.18 -1.94
N VAL A 104 -3.67 -10.15 -1.55
CA VAL A 104 -4.92 -10.28 -0.80
C VAL A 104 -6.04 -10.65 -1.76
N SER A 105 -6.86 -11.63 -1.38
CA SER A 105 -7.78 -12.36 -2.26
C SER A 105 -9.11 -11.65 -2.55
N HIS A 106 -9.14 -10.33 -2.70
CA HIS A 106 -10.37 -9.58 -2.94
C HIS A 106 -10.57 -9.14 -4.39
N CYS A 107 -9.75 -9.60 -5.30
CA CYS A 107 -9.90 -9.32 -6.73
C CYS A 107 -9.87 -10.64 -7.51
N ASP A 108 -10.40 -10.61 -8.73
CA ASP A 108 -10.45 -11.79 -9.59
C ASP A 108 -9.07 -12.24 -10.10
N ASN A 109 -8.00 -11.67 -9.58
CA ASN A 109 -6.64 -12.01 -9.92
C ASN A 109 -6.12 -13.12 -8.99
N GLN A 110 -5.65 -14.19 -9.57
CA GLN A 110 -4.97 -15.26 -8.85
C GLN A 110 -3.48 -15.19 -9.15
N VAL A 111 -2.67 -15.01 -8.12
CA VAL A 111 -1.22 -14.95 -8.27
C VAL A 111 -0.66 -16.36 -8.13
N VAL A 112 -0.20 -16.93 -9.25
CA VAL A 112 0.32 -18.30 -9.30
C VAL A 112 1.64 -18.38 -8.53
N GLY A 113 1.84 -19.45 -7.79
CA GLY A 113 3.07 -19.69 -7.04
C GLY A 113 3.11 -19.06 -5.65
N VAL A 114 2.06 -18.34 -5.25
CA VAL A 114 1.97 -17.73 -3.94
C VAL A 114 1.39 -18.70 -2.93
N LYS A 115 2.00 -18.76 -1.74
CA LYS A 115 1.51 -19.57 -0.63
C LYS A 115 0.23 -18.94 -0.03
N ASN A 116 -0.61 -19.79 0.53
CA ASN A 116 -1.78 -19.35 1.25
C ASN A 116 -1.38 -18.86 2.65
N LEU A 117 -1.21 -17.55 2.80
CA LEU A 117 -0.78 -16.90 4.04
C LEU A 117 -1.94 -16.11 4.65
N THR A 118 -1.92 -15.97 5.98
CA THR A 118 -2.79 -15.03 6.67
C THR A 118 -2.33 -13.60 6.37
N MET A 119 -3.21 -12.64 6.60
CA MET A 119 -2.87 -11.22 6.42
C MET A 119 -1.68 -10.82 7.30
N GLY A 120 -1.64 -11.27 8.55
CA GLY A 120 -0.52 -11.01 9.45
C GLY A 120 0.80 -11.59 8.96
N GLU A 121 0.78 -12.80 8.40
CA GLU A 121 1.96 -13.42 7.80
C GLU A 121 2.45 -12.66 6.57
N MET A 122 1.54 -12.20 5.72
CA MET A 122 1.87 -11.35 4.55
C MET A 122 2.53 -10.04 4.96
N VAL A 123 2.01 -9.40 6.01
CA VAL A 123 2.60 -8.17 6.56
C VAL A 123 4.01 -8.43 7.07
N LYS A 124 4.24 -9.53 7.78
CA LYS A 124 5.59 -9.93 8.24
C LYS A 124 6.56 -10.10 7.08
N GLU A 125 6.15 -10.79 6.02
CA GLU A 125 7.00 -10.97 4.84
C GLU A 125 7.27 -9.63 4.14
N THR A 126 6.27 -8.75 4.09
CA THR A 126 6.43 -7.40 3.53
C THR A 126 7.49 -6.61 4.30
N ILE A 127 7.47 -6.67 5.63
CA ILE A 127 8.49 -5.99 6.44
C ILE A 127 9.88 -6.59 6.18
N SER A 128 9.97 -7.90 6.05
CA SER A 128 11.22 -8.58 5.72
C SER A 128 11.78 -8.10 4.37
N GLU A 129 10.95 -8.02 3.35
CA GLU A 129 11.36 -7.51 2.03
C GLU A 129 11.73 -6.02 2.09
N LEU A 130 10.97 -5.23 2.84
CA LEU A 130 11.24 -3.81 3.02
C LEU A 130 12.62 -3.57 3.66
N LYS A 131 12.96 -4.35 4.68
CA LYS A 131 14.28 -4.26 5.34
C LYS A 131 15.45 -4.51 4.39
N LYS A 132 15.26 -5.35 3.37
CA LYS A 132 16.31 -5.61 2.37
C LYS A 132 16.58 -4.40 1.47
N LEU A 133 15.66 -3.44 1.41
CA LEU A 133 15.81 -2.23 0.60
C LEU A 133 16.50 -1.09 1.35
N LEU A 134 16.67 -1.22 2.66
CA LEU A 134 17.21 -0.17 3.53
C LEU A 134 18.74 -0.21 3.65
#